data_93019121fd8b7631bfc2bfde94f63d64
#
_entry.id   93019121fd8b7631bfc2bfde94f63d64
#
_cell.length_a   1.000
_cell.length_b   1.000
_cell.length_c   1.000
_cell.angle_alpha   90.00
_cell.angle_beta   90.00
_cell.angle_gamma   90.00
#
_symmetry.space_group_name_H-M   'P 1'
#
loop_
_entity.id
_entity.type
_entity.pdbx_description
1 polymer ?
#
loop_
_entity_poly.entity_id
_entity_poly.type
_entity_poly.pdbx_seq_one_letter_code
_entity_poly.pdbx_strand_id
1 'polypeptide(L)'
;MSRREFLAKATGAGAAAFLTDWASPVIEKAYGAGPCSGHLTDIEHIVLCLQENRSFDHYFGTLSAIDGFNTPTPLFQQKGWNPQTQAVDPAGITLPYRIDTTRGPNGVGECVNDPDHQWIAAHLSWNGGANDGWLAAQARTRSVANTPVVMGYYARPDIPIHYLLADTFTICDHYHSSLLGGTMPNRLYWISATVNPDGDKGGPQIVEPSIQPKLTFSWRIMPENLSDAGVSWKVYNSKLLGGLNDTSLSRNGYVGSFKQAGDPRSDLARYGIAPTYPGDFVRDVMNNTLPAVSWVVPLTVESEHPSFPIAVGAWTIVNLIKALLRNPAVWEKTALIIAYDEHGGFFDHVTPVTAPIGTPGEWIPDTVDINKVDGSGGIRGPIGLGYRVPCFVISPYSRGGLMAHDQFDHTSQLQFIGKRFGVPVPNLTPWRASVTGDLTSAFNFAVPPDPSRPNLDHPVRQLPKVATCVPNVVLGFLNEGLPYRVPYPQAMPAQESGPARGIPSGLC
;
A
#
# COMPACT_ATOMS: atom_id res chain seq x y z
N MET A 1 -14.54 42.27 -0.02
CA MET A 1 -14.43 42.44 -1.48
C MET A 1 -15.10 41.27 -2.16
N SER A 2 -16.15 41.45 -2.93
CA SER A 2 -16.83 40.37 -3.62
C SER A 2 -16.05 39.94 -4.87
N ARG A 3 -16.27 38.70 -5.34
CA ARG A 3 -15.64 38.18 -6.58
C ARG A 3 -15.87 39.10 -7.81
N ARG A 4 -16.93 39.87 -7.84
CA ARG A 4 -17.24 40.85 -8.90
C ARG A 4 -16.36 42.10 -8.85
N GLU A 5 -15.97 42.57 -7.67
CA GLU A 5 -15.09 43.75 -7.52
C GLU A 5 -13.62 43.45 -7.86
N PHE A 6 -13.20 42.19 -7.72
CA PHE A 6 -11.85 41.74 -8.13
C PHE A 6 -11.69 41.70 -9.65
N LEU A 7 -12.72 41.25 -10.36
CA LEU A 7 -12.70 41.17 -11.83
C LEU A 7 -12.82 42.56 -12.52
N ALA A 8 -13.43 43.54 -11.88
CA ALA A 8 -13.60 44.87 -12.46
C ALA A 8 -12.35 45.78 -12.37
N LYS A 9 -11.33 45.42 -11.58
CA LYS A 9 -10.07 46.18 -11.43
C LYS A 9 -8.90 45.63 -12.25
N ALA A 10 -9.08 44.54 -12.99
CA ALA A 10 -8.05 43.89 -13.81
C ALA A 10 -8.04 44.33 -15.29
N THR A 11 -8.80 45.38 -15.66
CA THR A 11 -8.84 45.91 -17.05
C THR A 11 -7.98 47.14 -17.21
N GLY A 12 -6.71 47.07 -16.83
CA GLY A 12 -5.69 48.07 -17.17
C GLY A 12 -4.61 47.40 -18.02
N ALA A 13 -4.23 48.05 -19.14
CA ALA A 13 -3.37 47.53 -20.21
C ALA A 13 -1.92 47.14 -19.84
N GLY A 14 -1.68 46.63 -18.64
CA GLY A 14 -0.39 46.13 -18.19
C GLY A 14 -0.43 44.69 -17.69
N ALA A 15 -1.60 44.05 -17.55
CA ALA A 15 -1.77 42.71 -16.99
C ALA A 15 -1.82 41.59 -18.04
N ALA A 16 -1.86 41.94 -19.33
CA ALA A 16 -1.98 40.94 -20.41
C ALA A 16 -0.67 40.15 -20.70
N ALA A 17 0.49 40.69 -20.35
CA ALA A 17 1.77 40.05 -20.64
C ALA A 17 2.22 39.04 -19.56
N PHE A 18 1.65 39.12 -18.34
CA PHE A 18 2.01 38.17 -17.26
C PHE A 18 1.07 36.95 -17.12
N LEU A 19 -0.06 36.95 -17.84
CA LEU A 19 -1.01 35.83 -17.83
C LEU A 19 -0.79 34.83 -18.95
N THR A 20 0.04 35.14 -19.94
CA THR A 20 0.27 34.26 -21.10
C THR A 20 1.23 33.10 -20.81
N ASP A 21 2.20 33.24 -19.88
CA ASP A 21 3.17 32.18 -19.59
C ASP A 21 2.69 31.20 -18.51
N TRP A 22 1.71 31.58 -17.69
CA TRP A 22 1.16 30.70 -16.64
C TRP A 22 -0.14 30.01 -17.05
N ALA A 23 -0.88 30.58 -17.96
CA ALA A 23 -2.15 30.01 -18.41
C ALA A 23 -2.02 29.05 -19.59
N SER A 24 -0.92 29.14 -20.37
CA SER A 24 -0.72 28.33 -21.57
C SER A 24 -0.73 26.81 -21.31
N PRO A 25 -0.02 26.23 -20.30
CA PRO A 25 -0.07 24.80 -20.08
C PRO A 25 -1.40 24.28 -19.53
N VAL A 26 -2.11 25.12 -18.76
CA VAL A 26 -3.40 24.76 -18.17
C VAL A 26 -4.53 24.88 -19.19
N ILE A 27 -4.44 25.87 -20.08
CA ILE A 27 -5.41 26.11 -21.15
C ILE A 27 -5.19 25.11 -22.29
N GLU A 28 -3.94 24.80 -22.67
CA GLU A 28 -3.65 23.72 -23.62
C GLU A 28 -4.11 22.35 -23.10
N LYS A 29 -3.95 22.08 -21.80
CA LYS A 29 -4.46 20.83 -21.19
C LYS A 29 -6.00 20.78 -21.15
N ALA A 30 -6.68 21.91 -21.07
CA ALA A 30 -8.15 22.00 -21.07
C ALA A 30 -8.78 21.97 -22.49
N TYR A 31 -8.03 22.40 -23.51
CA TYR A 31 -8.52 22.45 -24.91
C TYR A 31 -7.86 21.40 -25.83
N GLY A 32 -6.86 20.69 -25.36
CA GLY A 32 -6.13 19.67 -26.12
C GLY A 32 -6.51 18.22 -25.83
N ALA A 33 -7.47 17.98 -24.92
CA ALA A 33 -8.00 16.64 -24.75
C ALA A 33 -8.83 16.28 -25.97
N GLY A 34 -8.26 15.47 -26.87
CA GLY A 34 -9.00 14.77 -27.93
C GLY A 34 -10.16 13.95 -27.29
N PRO A 35 -11.09 13.45 -28.09
CA PRO A 35 -12.14 12.59 -27.56
C PRO A 35 -11.50 11.43 -26.78
N CYS A 36 -12.05 11.12 -25.59
CA CYS A 36 -11.61 10.02 -24.76
C CYS A 36 -11.56 8.72 -25.56
N SER A 37 -10.47 7.98 -25.45
CA SER A 37 -10.30 6.68 -26.08
C SER A 37 -10.80 5.53 -25.19
N GLY A 38 -11.08 5.80 -23.91
CA GLY A 38 -11.64 4.88 -22.93
C GLY A 38 -12.46 5.61 -21.87
N HIS A 39 -13.24 4.86 -21.13
CA HIS A 39 -14.09 5.35 -20.05
C HIS A 39 -13.98 4.47 -18.81
N LEU A 40 -14.28 5.02 -17.64
CA LEU A 40 -14.31 4.24 -16.39
C LEU A 40 -15.25 3.03 -16.50
N THR A 41 -16.33 3.14 -17.28
CA THR A 41 -17.29 2.06 -17.52
C THR A 41 -16.73 0.87 -18.31
N ASP A 42 -15.61 1.04 -19.01
CA ASP A 42 -14.95 -0.05 -19.74
C ASP A 42 -14.22 -1.01 -18.80
N ILE A 43 -13.99 -0.60 -17.55
CA ILE A 43 -13.48 -1.47 -16.49
C ILE A 43 -14.64 -2.24 -15.89
N GLU A 44 -14.81 -3.51 -16.29
CA GLU A 44 -15.87 -4.38 -15.78
C GLU A 44 -15.42 -5.17 -14.54
N HIS A 45 -14.09 -5.36 -14.36
CA HIS A 45 -13.49 -6.11 -13.27
C HIS A 45 -12.46 -5.28 -12.53
N ILE A 46 -12.65 -5.09 -11.23
CA ILE A 46 -11.67 -4.50 -10.33
C ILE A 46 -11.11 -5.62 -9.46
N VAL A 47 -9.81 -5.88 -9.57
CA VAL A 47 -9.10 -6.88 -8.77
C VAL A 47 -8.14 -6.17 -7.84
N LEU A 48 -8.27 -6.41 -6.55
CA LEU A 48 -7.48 -5.80 -5.49
C LEU A 48 -6.59 -6.86 -4.84
N CYS A 49 -5.32 -6.54 -4.62
CA CYS A 49 -4.38 -7.40 -3.90
C CYS A 49 -3.52 -6.55 -2.97
N LEU A 50 -3.40 -6.94 -1.70
CA LEU A 50 -2.43 -6.37 -0.79
C LEU A 50 -1.31 -7.37 -0.52
N GLN A 51 -0.08 -6.93 -0.80
CA GLN A 51 1.15 -7.53 -0.30
C GLN A 51 1.46 -7.01 1.10
N GLU A 52 2.56 -7.43 1.72
CA GLU A 52 2.81 -7.16 3.13
C GLU A 52 4.14 -6.46 3.39
N ASN A 53 4.02 -5.44 4.20
CA ASN A 53 4.97 -4.83 5.11
C ASN A 53 6.19 -4.24 4.42
N ARG A 54 5.98 -3.28 3.48
CA ARG A 54 7.07 -2.56 2.81
C ARG A 54 6.73 -1.09 2.62
N SER A 55 7.63 -0.18 3.02
CA SER A 55 7.46 1.25 2.73
C SER A 55 7.83 1.57 1.27
N PHE A 56 7.41 2.74 0.82
CA PHE A 56 7.71 3.19 -0.53
C PHE A 56 9.19 3.44 -0.73
N ASP A 57 9.86 4.15 0.17
CA ASP A 57 11.31 4.40 0.07
C ASP A 57 12.13 3.11 0.15
N HIS A 58 11.70 2.14 0.94
CA HIS A 58 12.34 0.83 1.06
C HIS A 58 12.42 0.09 -0.29
N TYR A 59 11.40 0.25 -1.16
CA TYR A 59 11.34 -0.40 -2.46
C TYR A 59 11.75 0.53 -3.61
N PHE A 60 11.34 1.78 -3.56
CA PHE A 60 11.42 2.68 -4.71
C PHE A 60 12.20 3.96 -4.45
N GLY A 61 12.79 4.17 -3.29
CA GLY A 61 13.57 5.38 -3.00
C GLY A 61 14.64 5.70 -4.06
N THR A 62 15.16 4.69 -4.80
CA THR A 62 16.10 4.88 -5.90
C THR A 62 15.49 4.91 -7.30
N LEU A 63 14.18 4.71 -7.46
CA LEU A 63 13.52 4.75 -8.77
C LEU A 63 13.59 6.17 -9.35
N SER A 64 13.79 6.29 -10.67
CA SER A 64 13.83 7.59 -11.35
C SER A 64 12.47 8.28 -11.41
N ALA A 65 12.48 9.60 -11.35
CA ALA A 65 11.33 10.49 -11.59
C ALA A 65 10.10 10.20 -10.69
N ILE A 66 10.37 9.95 -9.41
CA ILE A 66 9.36 9.83 -8.34
C ILE A 66 9.82 10.68 -7.14
N ASP A 67 8.96 10.88 -6.14
CA ASP A 67 9.34 11.45 -4.86
C ASP A 67 10.12 10.41 -4.03
N GLY A 68 11.47 10.49 -4.11
CA GLY A 68 12.42 9.52 -3.55
C GLY A 68 13.69 10.16 -3.03
N PHE A 69 14.82 9.45 -3.08
CA PHE A 69 16.07 9.87 -2.42
C PHE A 69 16.74 11.13 -2.96
N ASN A 70 16.31 11.67 -4.10
CA ASN A 70 16.77 12.97 -4.58
C ASN A 70 15.97 14.15 -4.00
N THR A 71 14.89 13.90 -3.25
CA THR A 71 14.12 14.94 -2.58
C THR A 71 14.98 15.60 -1.51
N PRO A 72 15.14 16.94 -1.51
CA PRO A 72 16.00 17.62 -0.55
C PRO A 72 15.30 17.71 0.82
N THR A 73 15.59 16.77 1.71
CA THR A 73 15.07 16.76 3.09
C THR A 73 16.11 16.32 4.11
N PRO A 74 16.13 16.92 5.32
CA PRO A 74 16.97 16.45 6.41
C PRO A 74 16.50 15.12 7.00
N LEU A 75 15.28 14.63 6.71
CA LEU A 75 14.69 13.42 7.27
C LEU A 75 15.46 12.14 6.91
N PHE A 76 16.27 12.16 5.87
CA PHE A 76 17.18 11.05 5.58
C PHE A 76 18.26 10.81 6.65
N GLN A 77 18.53 11.81 7.51
CA GLN A 77 19.52 11.73 8.57
C GLN A 77 18.84 11.30 9.89
N GLN A 78 18.57 10.01 10.03
CA GLN A 78 17.90 9.50 11.23
C GLN A 78 18.87 9.31 12.38
N LYS A 79 18.47 9.76 13.59
CA LYS A 79 19.26 9.62 14.83
C LYS A 79 18.91 8.34 15.57
N GLY A 80 19.89 7.79 16.31
CA GLY A 80 19.66 6.63 17.18
C GLY A 80 20.59 5.45 16.98
N TRP A 81 21.41 5.46 15.91
CA TRP A 81 22.38 4.40 15.62
C TRP A 81 23.68 5.00 15.07
N ASN A 82 24.80 4.50 15.55
CA ASN A 82 26.12 4.91 15.07
C ASN A 82 26.71 3.85 14.12
N PRO A 83 26.81 4.16 12.81
CA PRO A 83 27.33 3.23 11.81
C PRO A 83 28.81 2.84 12.01
N GLN A 84 29.62 3.70 12.66
CA GLN A 84 31.03 3.42 12.91
C GLN A 84 31.20 2.36 14.01
N THR A 85 30.44 2.49 15.10
CA THR A 85 30.53 1.58 16.26
C THR A 85 29.56 0.40 16.16
N GLN A 86 28.60 0.45 15.22
CA GLN A 86 27.52 -0.53 15.06
C GLN A 86 26.71 -0.70 16.35
N ALA A 87 26.34 0.39 16.98
CA ALA A 87 25.65 0.40 18.27
C ALA A 87 24.59 1.51 18.34
N VAL A 88 23.61 1.33 19.23
CA VAL A 88 22.66 2.38 19.58
C VAL A 88 23.42 3.56 20.17
N ASP A 89 23.22 4.73 19.60
CA ASP A 89 23.80 6.00 19.99
C ASP A 89 22.80 7.12 19.67
N PRO A 90 22.23 7.78 20.68
CA PRO A 90 21.27 8.86 20.46
C PRO A 90 21.78 10.02 19.59
N ALA A 91 23.11 10.22 19.51
CA ALA A 91 23.76 11.20 18.66
C ALA A 91 24.21 10.63 17.30
N GLY A 92 24.23 9.31 17.17
CA GLY A 92 24.61 8.62 15.94
C GLY A 92 23.60 8.90 14.83
N ILE A 93 24.11 9.14 13.62
CA ILE A 93 23.29 9.41 12.43
C ILE A 93 23.42 8.24 11.45
N THR A 94 22.30 7.74 10.97
CA THR A 94 22.23 6.71 9.94
C THR A 94 21.45 7.22 8.74
N LEU A 95 22.05 7.07 7.55
CA LEU A 95 21.42 7.34 6.27
C LEU A 95 20.77 6.07 5.71
N PRO A 96 19.84 6.16 4.76
CA PRO A 96 19.36 5.01 4.00
C PRO A 96 20.55 4.26 3.38
N TYR A 97 20.53 2.92 3.47
CA TYR A 97 21.59 2.07 2.92
C TYR A 97 21.01 0.87 2.18
N ARG A 98 21.71 0.43 1.12
CA ARG A 98 21.23 -0.67 0.30
C ARG A 98 21.33 -2.03 1.04
N ILE A 99 20.23 -2.76 1.03
CA ILE A 99 20.18 -4.17 1.42
C ILE A 99 20.37 -4.99 0.16
N ASP A 100 21.60 -5.45 -0.08
CA ASP A 100 21.95 -6.18 -1.29
C ASP A 100 21.43 -7.63 -1.21
N THR A 101 20.56 -8.01 -2.15
CA THR A 101 20.03 -9.39 -2.24
C THR A 101 21.06 -10.37 -2.81
N THR A 102 22.20 -9.88 -3.32
CA THR A 102 23.20 -10.70 -4.04
C THR A 102 24.46 -10.94 -3.22
N ARG A 103 24.70 -10.16 -2.17
CA ARG A 103 25.93 -10.17 -1.37
C ARG A 103 25.65 -10.16 0.12
N GLY A 104 26.58 -10.68 0.88
CA GLY A 104 26.71 -10.45 2.31
C GLY A 104 27.01 -11.72 3.07
N PRO A 105 27.75 -11.64 4.18
CA PRO A 105 28.03 -12.77 5.06
C PRO A 105 26.75 -13.36 5.61
N ASN A 106 25.70 -12.61 5.54
CA ASN A 106 24.39 -12.99 5.99
C ASN A 106 23.43 -13.11 4.81
N GLY A 107 23.91 -13.07 3.55
CA GLY A 107 23.26 -13.47 2.29
C GLY A 107 21.79 -13.07 2.07
N VAL A 108 21.22 -12.18 2.87
CA VAL A 108 19.85 -12.22 3.30
C VAL A 108 19.11 -10.94 3.05
N GLY A 109 19.59 -10.12 2.12
CA GLY A 109 18.77 -9.06 1.58
C GLY A 109 17.44 -9.56 1.04
N GLU A 110 17.38 -10.82 0.62
CA GLU A 110 16.14 -11.46 0.17
C GLU A 110 15.12 -11.67 1.30
N CYS A 111 15.59 -11.85 2.55
CA CYS A 111 14.77 -12.13 3.72
C CYS A 111 15.24 -11.29 4.88
N VAL A 112 14.78 -10.06 4.94
CA VAL A 112 15.10 -9.15 6.04
C VAL A 112 14.29 -9.50 7.29
N ASN A 113 14.83 -9.14 8.46
CA ASN A 113 14.09 -9.25 9.69
C ASN A 113 12.85 -8.35 9.64
N ASP A 114 11.85 -8.74 10.42
CA ASP A 114 10.58 -8.02 10.53
C ASP A 114 10.68 -6.91 11.59
N PRO A 115 10.80 -5.62 11.23
CA PRO A 115 10.79 -4.53 12.20
C PRO A 115 9.44 -4.41 12.88
N ASP A 116 9.39 -3.77 14.05
CA ASP A 116 8.11 -3.46 14.68
C ASP A 116 7.41 -2.33 13.94
N HIS A 117 6.19 -2.59 13.52
CA HIS A 117 5.33 -1.69 12.74
C HIS A 117 3.94 -1.54 13.38
N GLN A 118 3.75 -2.05 14.60
CA GLN A 118 2.50 -1.91 15.33
C GLN A 118 2.26 -0.46 15.78
N TRP A 119 1.09 -0.20 16.33
CA TRP A 119 0.63 1.13 16.75
C TRP A 119 1.68 1.93 17.53
N ILE A 120 2.32 1.30 18.54
CA ILE A 120 3.32 1.98 19.37
C ILE A 120 4.54 2.37 18.52
N ALA A 121 5.12 1.43 17.78
CA ALA A 121 6.31 1.68 16.98
C ALA A 121 6.06 2.73 15.89
N ALA A 122 4.92 2.64 15.20
CA ALA A 122 4.54 3.58 14.15
C ALA A 122 4.37 5.01 14.69
N HIS A 123 3.71 5.17 15.85
CA HIS A 123 3.55 6.50 16.48
C HIS A 123 4.85 7.06 17.05
N LEU A 124 5.74 6.21 17.57
CA LEU A 124 7.07 6.63 18.00
C LEU A 124 7.95 7.07 16.83
N SER A 125 7.86 6.37 15.68
CA SER A 125 8.57 6.75 14.45
C SER A 125 8.04 8.07 13.90
N TRP A 126 6.73 8.25 13.88
CA TRP A 126 6.05 9.48 13.47
C TRP A 126 6.38 10.68 14.37
N ASN A 127 6.58 10.45 15.67
CA ASN A 127 7.01 11.43 16.67
C ASN A 127 6.29 12.78 16.60
N GLY A 128 4.94 12.74 16.62
CA GLY A 128 4.11 13.96 16.58
C GLY A 128 4.21 14.73 15.26
N GLY A 129 4.57 14.07 14.16
CA GLY A 129 4.75 14.67 12.84
C GLY A 129 6.19 15.07 12.49
N ALA A 130 7.15 14.91 13.42
CA ALA A 130 8.55 15.16 13.15
C ALA A 130 9.19 14.10 12.23
N ASN A 131 8.64 12.90 12.19
CA ASN A 131 9.10 11.77 11.37
C ASN A 131 10.58 11.40 11.56
N ASP A 132 11.09 11.56 12.76
CA ASP A 132 12.52 11.40 13.10
C ASP A 132 12.79 10.37 14.20
N GLY A 133 11.75 9.58 14.58
CA GLY A 133 11.85 8.62 15.68
C GLY A 133 12.20 7.17 15.27
N TRP A 134 12.51 6.88 14.02
CA TRP A 134 12.57 5.54 13.46
C TRP A 134 13.51 4.58 14.19
N LEU A 135 14.77 4.95 14.36
CA LEU A 135 15.78 4.11 15.01
C LEU A 135 15.50 3.96 16.52
N ALA A 136 15.08 5.04 17.18
CA ALA A 136 14.74 5.01 18.61
C ALA A 136 13.50 4.14 18.88
N ALA A 137 12.51 4.18 18.00
CA ALA A 137 11.31 3.34 18.08
C ALA A 137 11.70 1.86 18.07
N GLN A 138 12.48 1.42 17.08
CA GLN A 138 12.89 0.02 16.94
C GLN A 138 13.76 -0.47 18.08
N ALA A 139 14.73 0.34 18.55
CA ALA A 139 15.54 0.01 19.71
C ALA A 139 14.69 -0.22 20.98
N ARG A 140 13.57 0.50 21.09
CA ARG A 140 12.65 0.42 22.23
C ARG A 140 11.66 -0.75 22.13
N THR A 141 11.12 -1.04 20.94
CA THR A 141 9.96 -1.94 20.79
C THR A 141 10.34 -3.34 20.31
N ARG A 142 11.45 -3.50 19.60
CA ARG A 142 11.84 -4.81 19.02
C ARG A 142 13.14 -5.35 19.60
N SER A 143 14.27 -4.89 19.11
CA SER A 143 15.58 -5.26 19.61
C SER A 143 16.67 -4.33 19.10
N VAL A 144 17.78 -4.24 19.84
CA VAL A 144 18.96 -3.47 19.42
C VAL A 144 19.54 -4.01 18.11
N ALA A 145 19.60 -5.32 17.93
CA ALA A 145 20.17 -5.94 16.73
C ALA A 145 19.41 -5.61 15.43
N ASN A 146 18.10 -5.39 15.54
CA ASN A 146 17.22 -5.08 14.40
C ASN A 146 17.07 -3.57 14.14
N THR A 147 17.54 -2.73 15.06
CA THR A 147 17.38 -1.27 14.96
C THR A 147 17.75 -0.69 13.60
N PRO A 148 18.93 -0.97 13.00
CA PRO A 148 19.32 -0.27 11.79
C PRO A 148 18.62 -0.76 10.52
N VAL A 149 17.94 -1.93 10.51
CA VAL A 149 17.33 -2.49 9.31
C VAL A 149 16.24 -1.58 8.73
N VAL A 150 15.61 -0.77 9.57
CA VAL A 150 14.56 0.17 9.16
C VAL A 150 15.02 1.18 8.12
N MET A 151 16.33 1.52 8.08
CA MET A 151 16.93 2.43 7.11
C MET A 151 17.38 1.71 5.82
N GLY A 152 17.13 0.41 5.72
CA GLY A 152 17.49 -0.38 4.55
C GLY A 152 16.58 -0.16 3.37
N TYR A 153 17.13 -0.15 2.15
CA TYR A 153 16.36 -0.07 0.90
C TYR A 153 16.86 -1.06 -0.15
N TYR A 154 16.00 -1.35 -1.13
CA TYR A 154 16.31 -2.13 -2.33
C TYR A 154 16.48 -1.23 -3.55
N ALA A 155 17.30 -1.69 -4.47
CA ALA A 155 17.46 -1.07 -5.78
C ALA A 155 16.96 -2.02 -6.89
N ARG A 156 16.89 -1.55 -8.12
CA ARG A 156 16.42 -2.31 -9.31
C ARG A 156 17.02 -3.73 -9.43
N PRO A 157 18.33 -3.98 -9.20
CA PRO A 157 18.87 -5.34 -9.27
C PRO A 157 18.35 -6.28 -8.17
N ASP A 158 17.88 -5.74 -7.07
CA ASP A 158 17.39 -6.52 -5.92
C ASP A 158 15.96 -6.99 -6.12
N ILE A 159 15.10 -6.12 -6.67
CA ILE A 159 13.67 -6.34 -6.89
C ILE A 159 13.25 -6.02 -8.33
N PRO A 160 13.86 -6.64 -9.34
CA PRO A 160 13.71 -6.24 -10.75
C PRO A 160 12.28 -6.35 -11.28
N ILE A 161 11.43 -7.20 -10.69
CA ILE A 161 10.02 -7.33 -11.09
C ILE A 161 9.22 -6.10 -10.73
N HIS A 162 9.42 -5.58 -9.54
CA HIS A 162 8.72 -4.38 -9.07
C HIS A 162 9.08 -3.17 -9.93
N TYR A 163 10.36 -3.03 -10.28
CA TYR A 163 10.82 -2.00 -11.21
C TYR A 163 10.27 -2.20 -12.63
N LEU A 164 10.19 -3.45 -13.11
CA LEU A 164 9.54 -3.77 -14.39
C LEU A 164 8.06 -3.38 -14.40
N LEU A 165 7.34 -3.61 -13.31
CA LEU A 165 5.94 -3.20 -13.18
C LEU A 165 5.82 -1.67 -13.19
N ALA A 166 6.67 -0.95 -12.45
CA ALA A 166 6.70 0.50 -12.45
C ALA A 166 7.06 1.09 -13.83
N ASP A 167 7.92 0.41 -14.61
CA ASP A 167 8.28 0.85 -15.97
C ASP A 167 7.23 0.50 -17.02
N THR A 168 6.31 -0.42 -16.68
CA THR A 168 5.30 -0.91 -17.63
C THR A 168 3.93 -0.27 -17.40
N PHE A 169 3.56 -0.03 -16.16
CA PHE A 169 2.24 0.41 -15.74
C PHE A 169 2.31 1.72 -14.94
N THR A 170 1.22 2.14 -14.32
CA THR A 170 1.21 3.29 -13.42
C THR A 170 1.67 2.88 -12.02
N ILE A 171 2.64 3.61 -11.48
CA ILE A 171 3.01 3.60 -10.06
C ILE A 171 2.43 4.84 -9.36
N CYS A 172 1.96 4.69 -8.12
CA CYS A 172 1.48 5.79 -7.30
C CYS A 172 2.54 6.09 -6.23
N ASP A 173 3.19 7.26 -6.28
CA ASP A 173 4.29 7.60 -5.38
C ASP A 173 3.85 8.32 -4.08
N HIS A 174 2.56 8.63 -3.96
CA HIS A 174 1.92 9.12 -2.75
C HIS A 174 0.74 8.24 -2.31
N TYR A 175 0.90 6.92 -2.45
CA TYR A 175 -0.04 5.97 -1.88
C TYR A 175 0.37 5.60 -0.46
N HIS A 176 -0.53 5.81 0.50
CA HIS A 176 -0.33 5.60 1.92
C HIS A 176 -1.05 4.36 2.44
N SER A 177 -0.53 3.73 3.48
CA SER A 177 -1.37 2.90 4.33
C SER A 177 -2.43 3.76 5.03
N SER A 178 -3.53 3.18 5.44
CA SER A 178 -4.66 3.96 5.99
C SER A 178 -4.49 4.30 7.47
N LEU A 179 -3.62 3.56 8.18
CA LEU A 179 -3.44 3.68 9.61
C LEU A 179 -1.95 3.62 9.97
N LEU A 180 -1.54 4.39 10.99
CA LEU A 180 -0.22 4.32 11.63
C LEU A 180 -0.12 3.07 12.49
N GLY A 181 0.10 1.91 11.88
CA GLY A 181 0.15 0.62 12.58
C GLY A 181 0.24 -0.56 11.62
N GLY A 182 -0.05 -1.75 12.16
CA GLY A 182 0.21 -3.03 11.50
C GLY A 182 -0.87 -3.48 10.51
N THR A 183 -0.75 -4.75 10.12
CA THR A 183 -1.46 -5.40 9.02
C THR A 183 -2.97 -5.43 9.21
N MET A 184 -3.49 -5.99 10.32
CA MET A 184 -4.94 -6.20 10.47
C MET A 184 -5.73 -4.89 10.41
N PRO A 185 -5.38 -3.82 11.15
CA PRO A 185 -6.13 -2.57 11.08
C PRO A 185 -6.09 -1.93 9.69
N ASN A 186 -4.97 -1.99 8.97
CA ASN A 186 -4.90 -1.50 7.59
C ASN A 186 -5.77 -2.31 6.63
N ARG A 187 -5.85 -3.62 6.78
CA ARG A 187 -6.74 -4.48 5.98
C ARG A 187 -8.22 -4.30 6.35
N LEU A 188 -8.54 -3.91 7.58
CA LEU A 188 -9.91 -3.49 7.92
C LEU A 188 -10.30 -2.19 7.19
N TYR A 189 -9.39 -1.22 7.08
CA TYR A 189 -9.60 -0.06 6.22
C TYR A 189 -9.82 -0.45 4.75
N TRP A 190 -9.06 -1.40 4.25
CA TRP A 190 -9.15 -1.90 2.87
C TRP A 190 -10.51 -2.53 2.51
N ILE A 191 -11.27 -3.00 3.50
CA ILE A 191 -12.58 -3.61 3.26
C ILE A 191 -13.74 -2.79 3.81
N SER A 192 -13.49 -1.84 4.72
CA SER A 192 -14.57 -1.15 5.43
C SER A 192 -14.36 0.33 5.70
N ALA A 193 -13.19 0.89 5.36
CA ALA A 193 -12.79 2.28 5.64
C ALA A 193 -12.82 2.68 7.12
N THR A 194 -12.71 1.73 8.06
CA THR A 194 -12.68 2.02 9.51
C THR A 194 -12.08 0.87 10.31
N VAL A 195 -11.62 1.18 11.52
CA VAL A 195 -11.29 0.25 12.60
C VAL A 195 -12.25 0.41 13.80
N ASN A 196 -13.35 1.15 13.60
CA ASN A 196 -14.33 1.49 14.59
C ASN A 196 -13.71 2.16 15.84
N PRO A 197 -13.16 3.39 15.73
CA PRO A 197 -12.47 4.07 16.83
C PRO A 197 -13.33 4.29 18.09
N ASP A 198 -14.65 4.38 17.92
CA ASP A 198 -15.61 4.56 19.02
C ASP A 198 -15.79 3.29 19.87
N GLY A 199 -15.39 2.12 19.37
CA GLY A 199 -15.45 0.84 20.08
C GLY A 199 -16.85 0.22 20.24
N ASP A 200 -17.90 0.87 19.74
CA ASP A 200 -19.30 0.48 19.93
C ASP A 200 -19.73 -0.77 19.15
N LYS A 201 -18.95 -1.17 18.13
CA LYS A 201 -19.23 -2.31 17.23
C LYS A 201 -18.14 -3.39 17.23
N GLY A 202 -17.30 -3.42 18.29
CA GLY A 202 -16.26 -4.44 18.48
C GLY A 202 -14.82 -3.98 18.24
N GLY A 203 -14.59 -2.68 17.94
CA GLY A 203 -13.26 -2.02 17.92
C GLY A 203 -12.95 -1.34 19.25
N PRO A 204 -11.99 -0.39 19.29
CA PRO A 204 -11.05 -0.07 18.21
C PRO A 204 -10.08 -1.22 17.92
N GLN A 205 -9.91 -1.59 16.65
CA GLN A 205 -8.93 -2.59 16.26
C GLN A 205 -7.72 -1.89 15.64
N ILE A 206 -6.71 -1.58 16.45
CA ILE A 206 -5.55 -0.76 16.05
C ILE A 206 -4.23 -1.54 15.98
N VAL A 207 -4.24 -2.84 16.32
CA VAL A 207 -3.05 -3.68 16.31
C VAL A 207 -3.33 -5.03 15.63
N GLU A 208 -2.27 -5.77 15.30
CA GLU A 208 -2.37 -7.18 14.98
C GLU A 208 -2.60 -7.95 16.28
N PRO A 209 -3.76 -8.57 16.49
CA PRO A 209 -4.02 -9.28 17.72
C PRO A 209 -3.30 -10.63 17.76
N SER A 210 -2.87 -11.06 18.93
CA SER A 210 -2.27 -12.39 19.13
C SER A 210 -3.23 -13.53 18.79
N ILE A 211 -4.53 -13.28 18.95
CA ILE A 211 -5.62 -14.20 18.57
C ILE A 211 -6.59 -13.42 17.70
N GLN A 212 -6.77 -13.88 16.46
CA GLN A 212 -7.70 -13.25 15.52
C GLN A 212 -9.12 -13.19 16.11
N PRO A 213 -9.75 -12.00 16.20
CA PRO A 213 -11.12 -11.89 16.64
C PRO A 213 -12.05 -12.63 15.68
N LYS A 214 -12.95 -13.44 16.22
CA LYS A 214 -13.95 -14.18 15.43
C LYS A 214 -15.34 -13.67 15.78
N LEU A 215 -16.13 -13.35 14.74
CA LEU A 215 -17.53 -12.91 14.88
C LEU A 215 -17.70 -11.77 15.89
N THR A 216 -16.72 -10.88 15.97
CA THR A 216 -16.67 -9.79 16.95
C THR A 216 -17.21 -8.49 16.36
N PHE A 217 -16.83 -8.17 15.13
CA PHE A 217 -17.14 -6.92 14.49
C PHE A 217 -18.56 -6.89 13.91
N SER A 218 -19.21 -5.74 13.99
CA SER A 218 -20.57 -5.57 13.48
C SER A 218 -20.79 -4.25 12.71
N TRP A 219 -19.69 -3.53 12.38
CA TRP A 219 -19.82 -2.40 11.45
C TRP A 219 -19.93 -2.86 10.01
N ARG A 220 -20.44 -1.99 9.16
CA ARG A 220 -20.68 -2.25 7.74
C ARG A 220 -19.38 -2.36 6.96
N ILE A 221 -19.34 -3.26 5.98
CA ILE A 221 -18.20 -3.45 5.08
C ILE A 221 -18.59 -3.23 3.61
N MET A 222 -17.64 -2.94 2.74
CA MET A 222 -17.89 -2.69 1.31
C MET A 222 -18.59 -3.87 0.61
N PRO A 223 -18.23 -5.15 0.85
CA PRO A 223 -18.94 -6.30 0.29
C PRO A 223 -20.45 -6.29 0.53
N GLU A 224 -20.93 -5.84 1.70
CA GLU A 224 -22.36 -5.76 1.99
C GLU A 224 -23.04 -4.68 1.14
N ASN A 225 -22.37 -3.52 0.93
CA ASN A 225 -22.91 -2.47 0.08
C ASN A 225 -22.97 -2.92 -1.39
N LEU A 226 -21.98 -3.72 -1.84
CA LEU A 226 -22.00 -4.32 -3.18
C LEU A 226 -23.15 -5.31 -3.33
N SER A 227 -23.39 -6.20 -2.35
CA SER A 227 -24.53 -7.12 -2.35
C SER A 227 -25.87 -6.39 -2.45
N ASP A 228 -26.06 -5.33 -1.65
CA ASP A 228 -27.29 -4.53 -1.67
C ASP A 228 -27.51 -3.83 -3.03
N ALA A 229 -26.42 -3.48 -3.72
CA ALA A 229 -26.48 -2.87 -5.05
C ALA A 229 -26.54 -3.90 -6.20
N GLY A 230 -26.53 -5.20 -5.90
CA GLY A 230 -26.50 -6.25 -6.92
C GLY A 230 -25.18 -6.34 -7.69
N VAL A 231 -24.10 -5.77 -7.18
CA VAL A 231 -22.76 -5.83 -7.77
C VAL A 231 -22.04 -7.09 -7.27
N SER A 232 -21.62 -7.94 -8.21
CA SER A 232 -20.96 -9.20 -7.86
C SER A 232 -19.59 -8.99 -7.27
N TRP A 233 -19.26 -9.75 -6.23
CA TRP A 233 -17.97 -9.68 -5.57
C TRP A 233 -17.52 -11.02 -4.98
N LYS A 234 -16.21 -11.21 -4.80
CA LYS A 234 -15.61 -12.33 -4.07
C LYS A 234 -14.31 -11.91 -3.37
N VAL A 235 -13.99 -12.59 -2.26
CA VAL A 235 -12.66 -12.60 -1.67
C VAL A 235 -12.04 -13.97 -1.95
N TYR A 236 -10.95 -14.00 -2.69
CA TYR A 236 -10.22 -15.21 -3.03
C TYR A 236 -9.03 -15.38 -2.09
N ASN A 237 -9.05 -16.44 -1.33
CA ASN A 237 -8.10 -16.68 -0.26
C ASN A 237 -7.13 -17.79 -0.64
N SER A 238 -5.81 -17.55 -0.55
CA SER A 238 -4.80 -18.61 -0.65
C SER A 238 -4.97 -19.61 0.49
N LYS A 239 -4.79 -20.89 0.18
CA LYS A 239 -4.85 -22.00 1.16
C LYS A 239 -3.54 -22.74 1.19
N LEU A 240 -3.09 -23.16 2.38
CA LEU A 240 -1.97 -24.06 2.52
C LEU A 240 -2.22 -25.40 1.82
N LEU A 241 -1.12 -26.07 1.39
CA LEU A 241 -1.15 -27.42 0.87
C LEU A 241 -1.84 -28.36 1.89
N GLY A 242 -2.87 -29.08 1.44
CA GLY A 242 -3.66 -29.97 2.29
C GLY A 242 -5.04 -29.42 2.70
N GLY A 243 -5.42 -28.24 2.21
CA GLY A 243 -6.77 -27.68 2.41
C GLY A 243 -7.04 -27.16 3.83
N LEU A 244 -6.02 -27.13 4.68
CA LEU A 244 -6.12 -26.46 5.98
C LEU A 244 -6.31 -24.96 5.74
N ASN A 245 -7.44 -24.44 6.21
CA ASN A 245 -7.60 -23.01 6.35
C ASN A 245 -6.60 -22.55 7.40
N ASP A 246 -5.48 -22.02 6.95
CA ASP A 246 -4.59 -21.33 7.84
C ASP A 246 -5.24 -20.00 8.21
N THR A 247 -5.99 -20.04 9.30
CA THR A 247 -6.63 -18.84 9.85
C THR A 247 -5.60 -17.86 10.42
N SER A 248 -4.36 -18.29 10.60
CA SER A 248 -3.25 -17.46 11.08
C SER A 248 -2.37 -16.93 9.93
N LEU A 249 -2.23 -17.71 8.84
CA LEU A 249 -1.36 -17.37 7.71
C LEU A 249 -2.10 -16.97 6.44
N SER A 250 -3.39 -17.29 6.28
CA SER A 250 -4.19 -16.89 5.11
C SER A 250 -4.94 -15.58 5.28
N ARG A 251 -4.81 -14.96 6.47
CA ARG A 251 -5.44 -13.67 6.78
C ARG A 251 -6.93 -13.54 6.43
N ASN A 252 -7.62 -14.67 6.30
CA ASN A 252 -9.08 -14.74 6.23
C ASN A 252 -9.75 -14.18 7.50
N GLY A 253 -8.94 -13.96 8.54
CA GLY A 253 -9.37 -13.46 9.82
C GLY A 253 -10.15 -12.15 9.72
N TYR A 254 -9.84 -11.28 8.74
CA TYR A 254 -10.55 -10.01 8.60
C TYR A 254 -12.03 -10.21 8.33
N VAL A 255 -12.35 -11.02 7.31
CA VAL A 255 -13.74 -11.33 6.95
C VAL A 255 -14.39 -12.19 8.03
N GLY A 256 -13.68 -13.19 8.56
CA GLY A 256 -14.14 -14.07 9.64
C GLY A 256 -14.33 -13.36 10.99
N SER A 257 -13.82 -12.15 11.15
CA SER A 257 -14.01 -11.33 12.34
C SER A 257 -15.40 -10.69 12.41
N PHE A 258 -16.13 -10.61 11.30
CA PHE A 258 -17.46 -10.01 11.26
C PHE A 258 -18.56 -11.01 11.62
N LYS A 259 -19.55 -10.56 12.39
CA LYS A 259 -20.65 -11.41 12.86
C LYS A 259 -21.43 -12.08 11.76
N GLN A 260 -21.58 -11.41 10.63
CA GLN A 260 -22.27 -11.92 9.45
C GLN A 260 -21.61 -13.18 8.84
N ALA A 261 -20.28 -13.33 9.02
CA ALA A 261 -19.55 -14.52 8.59
C ALA A 261 -19.97 -15.81 9.32
N GLY A 262 -20.63 -15.69 10.46
CA GLY A 262 -21.10 -16.83 11.28
C GLY A 262 -22.34 -17.55 10.70
N ASP A 263 -23.12 -16.91 9.82
CA ASP A 263 -24.19 -17.59 9.10
C ASP A 263 -23.65 -18.15 7.76
N PRO A 264 -23.59 -19.48 7.60
CA PRO A 264 -23.07 -20.09 6.37
C PRO A 264 -23.89 -19.75 5.11
N ARG A 265 -25.10 -19.20 5.27
CA ARG A 265 -25.96 -18.76 4.16
C ARG A 265 -25.71 -17.31 3.79
N SER A 266 -24.99 -16.55 4.62
CA SER A 266 -24.68 -15.15 4.32
C SER A 266 -23.78 -15.03 3.09
N ASP A 267 -23.88 -13.91 2.38
CA ASP A 267 -22.97 -13.61 1.28
C ASP A 267 -21.52 -13.55 1.75
N LEU A 268 -21.29 -13.07 2.98
CA LEU A 268 -19.95 -12.99 3.54
C LEU A 268 -19.31 -14.36 3.73
N ALA A 269 -20.06 -15.36 4.20
CA ALA A 269 -19.57 -16.74 4.31
C ALA A 269 -19.33 -17.35 2.91
N ARG A 270 -20.26 -17.14 1.97
CA ARG A 270 -20.25 -17.76 0.64
C ARG A 270 -19.24 -17.13 -0.31
N TYR A 271 -19.09 -15.83 -0.30
CA TYR A 271 -18.25 -15.07 -1.24
C TYR A 271 -17.00 -14.50 -0.60
N GLY A 272 -16.97 -14.28 0.73
CA GLY A 272 -15.85 -13.73 1.45
C GLY A 272 -14.90 -14.77 2.05
N ILE A 273 -15.38 -15.98 2.38
CA ILE A 273 -14.59 -17.03 3.04
C ILE A 273 -14.35 -18.24 2.14
N ALA A 274 -15.37 -18.71 1.42
CA ALA A 274 -15.31 -19.96 0.70
C ALA A 274 -14.39 -19.94 -0.54
N PRO A 275 -14.35 -18.88 -1.38
CA PRO A 275 -13.57 -18.87 -2.61
C PRO A 275 -12.06 -18.94 -2.37
N THR A 276 -11.34 -19.61 -3.29
CA THR A 276 -9.91 -19.88 -3.15
C THR A 276 -9.07 -19.22 -4.24
N TYR A 277 -7.84 -18.83 -3.86
CA TYR A 277 -6.77 -18.47 -4.77
C TYR A 277 -5.69 -19.57 -4.73
N PRO A 278 -5.12 -20.00 -5.87
CA PRO A 278 -5.48 -19.58 -7.24
C PRO A 278 -6.68 -20.33 -7.82
N GLY A 279 -7.19 -21.40 -7.20
CA GLY A 279 -8.12 -22.35 -7.77
C GLY A 279 -9.39 -21.72 -8.35
N ASP A 280 -10.25 -21.15 -7.50
CA ASP A 280 -11.51 -20.55 -7.94
C ASP A 280 -11.28 -19.27 -8.76
N PHE A 281 -10.27 -18.46 -8.42
CA PHE A 281 -9.94 -17.26 -9.17
C PHE A 281 -9.60 -17.57 -10.63
N VAL A 282 -8.68 -18.53 -10.86
CA VAL A 282 -8.29 -18.92 -12.22
C VAL A 282 -9.48 -19.53 -12.99
N ARG A 283 -10.30 -20.34 -12.33
CA ARG A 283 -11.50 -20.90 -12.94
C ARG A 283 -12.49 -19.81 -13.36
N ASP A 284 -12.74 -18.84 -12.51
CA ASP A 284 -13.67 -17.74 -12.80
C ASP A 284 -13.15 -16.86 -13.95
N VAL A 285 -11.84 -16.58 -14.02
CA VAL A 285 -11.22 -15.89 -15.15
C VAL A 285 -11.40 -16.70 -16.45
N MET A 286 -11.06 -17.99 -16.44
CA MET A 286 -11.13 -18.85 -17.64
C MET A 286 -12.55 -19.01 -18.18
N ASN A 287 -13.53 -19.04 -17.29
CA ASN A 287 -14.94 -19.20 -17.65
C ASN A 287 -15.66 -17.87 -17.95
N ASN A 288 -14.94 -16.72 -17.92
CA ASN A 288 -15.53 -15.39 -18.06
C ASN A 288 -16.63 -15.10 -17.00
N THR A 289 -16.40 -15.58 -15.77
CA THR A 289 -17.30 -15.43 -14.61
C THR A 289 -16.61 -14.71 -13.43
N LEU A 290 -15.50 -14.02 -13.72
CA LEU A 290 -14.85 -13.18 -12.72
C LEU A 290 -15.87 -12.11 -12.25
N PRO A 291 -16.06 -11.91 -10.94
CA PRO A 291 -17.00 -10.90 -10.46
C PRO A 291 -16.53 -9.48 -10.78
N ALA A 292 -17.43 -8.51 -10.62
CA ALA A 292 -17.14 -7.10 -10.80
C ALA A 292 -16.05 -6.62 -9.83
N VAL A 293 -16.05 -7.12 -8.58
CA VAL A 293 -15.02 -6.79 -7.58
C VAL A 293 -14.44 -8.06 -6.98
N SER A 294 -13.10 -8.13 -6.96
CA SER A 294 -12.34 -9.27 -6.44
C SER A 294 -11.27 -8.79 -5.47
N TRP A 295 -11.28 -9.28 -4.23
CA TRP A 295 -10.15 -9.17 -3.31
C TRP A 295 -9.33 -10.45 -3.39
N VAL A 296 -8.02 -10.37 -3.59
CA VAL A 296 -7.11 -11.51 -3.58
C VAL A 296 -6.21 -11.40 -2.36
N VAL A 297 -6.23 -12.41 -1.51
CA VAL A 297 -5.50 -12.46 -0.24
C VAL A 297 -4.47 -13.58 -0.31
N PRO A 298 -3.17 -13.26 -0.56
CA PRO A 298 -2.08 -14.22 -0.54
C PRO A 298 -1.85 -14.79 0.88
N LEU A 299 -1.17 -15.92 0.97
CA LEU A 299 -0.55 -16.37 2.23
C LEU A 299 0.58 -15.40 2.63
N THR A 300 0.88 -15.34 3.93
CA THR A 300 2.01 -14.54 4.43
C THR A 300 3.33 -14.89 3.73
N VAL A 301 3.58 -16.18 3.46
CA VAL A 301 4.77 -16.64 2.71
C VAL A 301 4.79 -16.21 1.25
N GLU A 302 3.65 -15.78 0.70
CA GLU A 302 3.44 -15.34 -0.69
C GLU A 302 3.30 -13.82 -0.80
N SER A 303 3.38 -13.08 0.31
CA SER A 303 3.00 -11.66 0.41
C SER A 303 4.18 -10.69 0.49
N GLU A 304 5.42 -11.16 0.48
CA GLU A 304 6.65 -10.37 0.71
C GLU A 304 6.84 -9.89 2.15
N HIS A 305 6.01 -10.38 3.08
CA HIS A 305 6.19 -10.09 4.51
C HIS A 305 7.66 -10.29 4.93
N PRO A 306 8.28 -9.37 5.67
CA PRO A 306 9.64 -9.53 6.19
C PRO A 306 9.84 -10.89 6.85
N SER A 307 11.04 -11.42 6.74
CA SER A 307 11.47 -12.80 7.03
C SER A 307 11.09 -13.84 5.96
N PHE A 308 10.18 -13.54 5.02
CA PHE A 308 9.93 -14.40 3.86
C PHE A 308 10.61 -13.85 2.59
N PRO A 309 10.91 -14.72 1.60
CA PRO A 309 11.60 -14.31 0.39
C PRO A 309 10.75 -13.35 -0.47
N ILE A 310 11.31 -12.20 -0.84
CA ILE A 310 10.67 -11.24 -1.76
C ILE A 310 10.36 -11.92 -3.11
N ALA A 311 11.26 -12.79 -3.58
CA ALA A 311 11.08 -13.51 -4.85
C ALA A 311 9.80 -14.36 -4.90
N VAL A 312 9.32 -14.88 -3.77
CA VAL A 312 8.06 -15.65 -3.69
C VAL A 312 6.86 -14.72 -3.87
N GLY A 313 6.83 -13.58 -3.21
CA GLY A 313 5.74 -12.61 -3.39
C GLY A 313 5.74 -11.99 -4.78
N ALA A 314 6.92 -11.62 -5.31
CA ALA A 314 7.04 -11.18 -6.70
C ALA A 314 6.50 -12.22 -7.69
N TRP A 315 6.75 -13.51 -7.45
CA TRP A 315 6.18 -14.61 -8.24
C TRP A 315 4.65 -14.68 -8.10
N THR A 316 4.11 -14.45 -6.92
CA THR A 316 2.66 -14.37 -6.67
C THR A 316 2.02 -13.25 -7.49
N ILE A 317 2.62 -12.05 -7.49
CA ILE A 317 2.18 -10.92 -8.32
C ILE A 317 2.16 -11.31 -9.81
N VAL A 318 3.25 -11.89 -10.31
CA VAL A 318 3.35 -12.31 -11.71
C VAL A 318 2.31 -13.37 -12.06
N ASN A 319 2.06 -14.34 -11.17
CA ASN A 319 1.05 -15.36 -11.41
C ASN A 319 -0.38 -14.79 -11.41
N LEU A 320 -0.67 -13.80 -10.58
CA LEU A 320 -1.95 -13.10 -10.59
C LEU A 320 -2.17 -12.39 -11.94
N ILE A 321 -1.17 -11.66 -12.44
CA ILE A 321 -1.23 -11.02 -13.77
C ILE A 321 -1.37 -12.09 -14.87
N LYS A 322 -0.55 -13.14 -14.85
CA LYS A 322 -0.63 -14.25 -15.82
C LYS A 322 -1.98 -14.95 -15.79
N ALA A 323 -2.62 -15.06 -14.63
CA ALA A 323 -3.96 -15.63 -14.52
C ALA A 323 -4.99 -14.81 -15.30
N LEU A 324 -5.00 -13.48 -15.14
CA LEU A 324 -5.87 -12.56 -15.89
C LEU A 324 -5.61 -12.63 -17.41
N LEU A 325 -4.34 -12.69 -17.80
CA LEU A 325 -3.91 -12.77 -19.21
C LEU A 325 -4.31 -14.08 -19.92
N ARG A 326 -4.81 -15.10 -19.18
CA ARG A 326 -5.33 -16.34 -19.78
C ARG A 326 -6.62 -16.14 -20.55
N ASN A 327 -7.40 -15.11 -20.17
CA ASN A 327 -8.62 -14.75 -20.88
C ASN A 327 -8.55 -13.29 -21.34
N PRO A 328 -8.25 -13.03 -22.63
CA PRO A 328 -8.18 -11.67 -23.15
C PRO A 328 -9.45 -10.84 -22.93
N ALA A 329 -10.64 -11.47 -23.02
CA ALA A 329 -11.90 -10.77 -22.83
C ALA A 329 -12.10 -10.27 -21.39
N VAL A 330 -11.48 -10.93 -20.40
CA VAL A 330 -11.43 -10.48 -19.01
C VAL A 330 -10.34 -9.43 -18.85
N TRP A 331 -9.12 -9.71 -19.37
CA TRP A 331 -7.98 -8.80 -19.21
C TRP A 331 -8.26 -7.40 -19.77
N GLU A 332 -8.84 -7.31 -20.96
CA GLU A 332 -9.12 -6.04 -21.66
C GLU A 332 -10.02 -5.09 -20.83
N LYS A 333 -10.76 -5.63 -19.87
CA LYS A 333 -11.73 -4.92 -19.03
C LYS A 333 -11.37 -4.91 -17.56
N THR A 334 -10.11 -5.25 -17.22
CA THR A 334 -9.66 -5.41 -15.84
C THR A 334 -8.77 -4.26 -15.39
N ALA A 335 -9.03 -3.76 -14.18
CA ALA A 335 -8.11 -2.99 -13.37
C ALA A 335 -7.62 -3.86 -12.21
N LEU A 336 -6.34 -4.25 -12.21
CA LEU A 336 -5.67 -4.88 -11.09
C LEU A 336 -4.90 -3.82 -10.31
N ILE A 337 -5.22 -3.66 -9.02
CA ILE A 337 -4.53 -2.74 -8.11
C ILE A 337 -3.77 -3.57 -7.09
N ILE A 338 -2.45 -3.45 -7.09
CA ILE A 338 -1.57 -4.09 -6.12
C ILE A 338 -0.96 -3.03 -5.25
N ALA A 339 -1.21 -3.10 -3.94
CA ALA A 339 -0.58 -2.23 -2.95
C ALA A 339 0.00 -3.08 -1.81
N TYR A 340 0.65 -2.42 -0.85
CA TYR A 340 1.13 -3.05 0.38
C TYR A 340 0.28 -2.55 1.53
N ASP A 341 -0.01 -3.42 2.49
CA ASP A 341 -0.95 -3.12 3.56
C ASP A 341 -0.42 -2.06 4.53
N GLU A 342 0.89 -2.10 4.83
CA GLU A 342 1.55 -1.10 5.66
C GLU A 342 3.08 -1.09 5.43
N HIS A 343 3.80 -0.20 6.13
CA HIS A 343 5.21 0.13 5.87
C HIS A 343 6.23 -0.90 6.41
N GLY A 344 5.82 -1.88 7.23
CA GLY A 344 6.69 -2.89 7.80
C GLY A 344 7.74 -2.37 8.78
N GLY A 345 7.55 -1.19 9.35
CA GLY A 345 8.55 -0.53 10.18
C GLY A 345 9.72 0.06 9.39
N PHE A 346 9.73 -0.07 8.04
CA PHE A 346 10.76 0.53 7.20
C PHE A 346 10.53 2.02 7.00
N PHE A 347 11.63 2.76 6.97
CA PHE A 347 11.65 4.20 6.84
C PHE A 347 10.97 4.67 5.55
N ASP A 348 10.28 5.79 5.66
CA ASP A 348 9.81 6.61 4.54
C ASP A 348 10.01 8.09 4.88
N HIS A 349 10.57 8.86 3.95
CA HIS A 349 10.89 10.26 4.20
C HIS A 349 9.67 11.18 4.17
N VAL A 350 8.55 10.74 3.58
CA VAL A 350 7.33 11.55 3.53
C VAL A 350 6.56 11.38 4.84
N THR A 351 6.42 12.48 5.56
CA THR A 351 5.62 12.50 6.78
C THR A 351 4.14 12.29 6.44
N PRO A 352 3.46 11.31 7.05
CA PRO A 352 2.04 11.09 6.81
C PRO A 352 1.18 12.30 7.15
N VAL A 353 0.22 12.60 6.30
CA VAL A 353 -0.83 13.58 6.60
C VAL A 353 -1.79 12.98 7.61
N THR A 354 -1.94 13.63 8.76
CA THR A 354 -2.82 13.15 9.84
C THR A 354 -3.97 14.11 10.11
N ALA A 355 -5.08 13.58 10.57
CA ALA A 355 -6.24 14.39 10.90
C ALA A 355 -5.98 15.30 12.12
N PRO A 356 -6.55 16.52 12.15
CA PRO A 356 -6.55 17.35 13.36
C PRO A 356 -7.10 16.61 14.55
N ILE A 357 -6.58 16.92 15.75
CA ILE A 357 -7.03 16.31 17.01
C ILE A 357 -8.55 16.43 17.16
N GLY A 358 -9.19 15.33 17.51
CA GLY A 358 -10.64 15.28 17.73
C GLY A 358 -11.49 15.14 16.46
N THR A 359 -10.87 14.95 15.29
CA THR A 359 -11.62 14.62 14.06
C THR A 359 -12.36 13.30 14.23
N PRO A 360 -13.70 13.27 14.10
CA PRO A 360 -14.48 12.05 14.31
C PRO A 360 -14.08 10.93 13.34
N GLY A 361 -13.90 9.72 13.87
CA GLY A 361 -13.50 8.55 13.10
C GLY A 361 -12.01 8.46 12.77
N GLU A 362 -11.23 9.54 13.00
CA GLU A 362 -9.78 9.61 12.70
C GLU A 362 -8.92 9.72 13.97
N TRP A 363 -9.57 9.69 15.14
CA TRP A 363 -8.95 9.61 16.47
C TRP A 363 -9.76 8.68 17.35
N ILE A 364 -9.10 7.98 18.28
CA ILE A 364 -9.81 7.27 19.35
C ILE A 364 -10.37 8.34 20.29
N PRO A 365 -11.70 8.45 20.44
CA PRO A 365 -12.31 9.52 21.22
C PRO A 365 -12.02 9.38 22.72
N ASP A 366 -12.14 10.48 23.47
CA ASP A 366 -11.90 10.51 24.92
C ASP A 366 -12.88 9.64 25.71
N THR A 367 -14.03 9.32 25.14
CA THR A 367 -15.01 8.38 25.69
C THR A 367 -14.50 6.93 25.75
N VAL A 368 -13.48 6.59 24.96
CA VAL A 368 -12.81 5.29 25.00
C VAL A 368 -11.59 5.37 25.90
N ASP A 369 -11.51 4.51 26.91
CA ASP A 369 -10.34 4.40 27.79
C ASP A 369 -9.17 3.79 27.01
N ILE A 370 -8.22 4.62 26.58
CA ILE A 370 -7.09 4.21 25.76
C ILE A 370 -6.24 3.11 26.41
N ASN A 371 -6.18 3.06 27.75
CA ASN A 371 -5.39 2.04 28.44
C ASN A 371 -6.05 0.65 28.40
N LYS A 372 -7.31 0.56 27.99
CA LYS A 372 -8.02 -0.69 27.76
C LYS A 372 -8.05 -1.12 26.30
N VAL A 373 -7.56 -0.28 25.39
CA VAL A 373 -7.42 -0.64 23.98
C VAL A 373 -6.17 -1.48 23.81
N ASP A 374 -6.34 -2.70 23.33
CA ASP A 374 -5.24 -3.66 23.15
C ASP A 374 -4.14 -3.06 22.24
N GLY A 375 -2.89 -3.22 22.69
CA GLY A 375 -1.70 -2.76 21.97
C GLY A 375 -1.52 -1.24 21.82
N SER A 376 -2.39 -0.43 22.45
CA SER A 376 -2.27 1.05 22.39
C SER A 376 -1.04 1.58 23.12
N GLY A 377 -0.56 0.87 24.14
CA GLY A 377 0.51 1.36 25.03
C GLY A 377 0.17 2.68 25.72
N GLY A 378 -1.12 3.03 25.83
CA GLY A 378 -1.58 4.32 26.36
C GLY A 378 -1.41 5.49 25.37
N ILE A 379 -0.98 5.24 24.13
CA ILE A 379 -0.80 6.27 23.11
C ILE A 379 -2.13 6.59 22.44
N ARG A 380 -2.62 7.81 22.70
CA ARG A 380 -3.77 8.38 21.99
C ARG A 380 -3.22 9.27 20.85
N GLY A 381 -3.20 8.72 19.64
CA GLY A 381 -2.68 9.37 18.44
C GLY A 381 -3.70 9.42 17.32
N PRO A 382 -3.36 10.06 16.18
CA PRO A 382 -4.19 9.99 14.98
C PRO A 382 -4.25 8.56 14.45
N ILE A 383 -5.40 8.18 13.89
CA ILE A 383 -5.53 6.87 13.22
C ILE A 383 -4.58 6.82 12.01
N GLY A 384 -4.62 7.80 11.15
CA GLY A 384 -3.83 7.89 9.92
C GLY A 384 -3.95 9.28 9.26
N LEU A 385 -3.49 9.41 8.00
CA LEU A 385 -2.92 8.35 7.14
C LEU A 385 -1.67 7.73 7.77
N GLY A 386 -1.33 6.50 7.33
CA GLY A 386 -0.05 5.91 7.66
C GLY A 386 1.06 6.29 6.66
N TYR A 387 2.19 5.60 6.71
CA TYR A 387 3.33 5.85 5.81
C TYR A 387 3.03 5.43 4.39
N ARG A 388 3.80 5.96 3.43
CA ARG A 388 3.70 5.56 2.03
C ARG A 388 4.08 4.09 1.87
N VAL A 389 3.34 3.43 1.01
CA VAL A 389 3.57 2.03 0.59
C VAL A 389 3.54 1.93 -0.92
N PRO A 390 4.23 0.94 -1.54
CA PRO A 390 4.14 0.73 -2.98
C PRO A 390 2.71 0.49 -3.44
N CYS A 391 2.34 1.10 -4.58
CA CYS A 391 1.06 0.83 -5.23
C CYS A 391 1.21 0.87 -6.75
N PHE A 392 0.68 -0.16 -7.41
CA PHE A 392 0.63 -0.27 -8.87
C PHE A 392 -0.81 -0.35 -9.34
N VAL A 393 -1.11 0.39 -10.39
CA VAL A 393 -2.35 0.22 -11.15
C VAL A 393 -1.99 -0.48 -12.46
N ILE A 394 -2.46 -1.72 -12.61
CA ILE A 394 -2.10 -2.65 -13.69
C ILE A 394 -3.33 -2.92 -14.54
N SER A 395 -3.39 -2.31 -15.71
CA SER A 395 -4.55 -2.34 -16.60
C SER A 395 -4.11 -2.03 -18.04
N PRO A 396 -4.87 -2.42 -19.06
CA PRO A 396 -4.72 -1.84 -20.39
C PRO A 396 -4.78 -0.30 -20.42
N TYR A 397 -5.47 0.31 -19.46
CA TYR A 397 -5.66 1.76 -19.34
C TYR A 397 -4.60 2.48 -18.47
N SER A 398 -3.54 1.77 -18.05
CA SER A 398 -2.49 2.33 -17.18
C SER A 398 -1.07 2.03 -17.67
N ARG A 399 -0.91 1.82 -18.98
CA ARG A 399 0.35 1.46 -19.62
C ARG A 399 1.25 2.68 -19.85
N GLY A 400 2.58 2.43 -19.93
CA GLY A 400 3.56 3.42 -20.35
C GLY A 400 4.52 3.90 -19.27
N GLY A 401 4.62 3.23 -18.13
CA GLY A 401 5.52 3.61 -17.04
C GLY A 401 5.14 4.96 -16.44
N LEU A 402 3.85 5.17 -16.23
CA LEU A 402 3.27 6.41 -15.74
C LEU A 402 3.44 6.55 -14.21
N MET A 403 3.32 7.78 -13.72
CA MET A 403 3.32 8.09 -12.29
C MET A 403 2.07 8.90 -11.92
N ALA A 404 1.31 8.43 -10.94
CA ALA A 404 0.24 9.19 -10.30
C ALA A 404 0.77 9.77 -8.97
N HIS A 405 0.71 11.11 -8.85
CA HIS A 405 1.27 11.85 -7.73
C HIS A 405 0.21 12.33 -6.72
N ASP A 406 -1.05 11.98 -6.94
CA ASP A 406 -2.12 12.29 -6.00
C ASP A 406 -2.00 11.45 -4.74
N GLN A 407 -2.45 12.01 -3.61
CA GLN A 407 -2.47 11.31 -2.33
C GLN A 407 -3.60 10.28 -2.30
N PHE A 408 -3.24 9.02 -2.06
CA PHE A 408 -4.15 7.89 -1.95
C PHE A 408 -3.93 7.11 -0.67
N ASP A 409 -4.93 6.29 -0.29
CA ASP A 409 -4.80 5.25 0.72
C ASP A 409 -5.67 4.03 0.38
N HIS A 410 -5.82 3.06 1.28
CA HIS A 410 -6.64 1.87 1.01
C HIS A 410 -8.12 2.22 0.77
N THR A 411 -8.61 3.32 1.35
CA THR A 411 -9.99 3.77 1.07
C THR A 411 -10.15 4.33 -0.34
N SER A 412 -9.06 4.75 -0.99
CA SER A 412 -9.06 5.16 -2.40
C SER A 412 -9.46 4.02 -3.33
N GLN A 413 -9.10 2.77 -2.99
CA GLN A 413 -9.56 1.59 -3.73
C GLN A 413 -11.07 1.39 -3.58
N LEU A 414 -11.61 1.62 -2.38
CA LEU A 414 -13.05 1.55 -2.14
C LEU A 414 -13.79 2.70 -2.84
N GLN A 415 -13.21 3.91 -2.86
CA GLN A 415 -13.75 5.05 -3.59
C GLN A 415 -13.77 4.78 -5.11
N PHE A 416 -12.74 4.13 -5.64
CA PHE A 416 -12.68 3.69 -7.04
C PHE A 416 -13.81 2.72 -7.38
N ILE A 417 -14.04 1.71 -6.54
CA ILE A 417 -15.18 0.79 -6.66
C ILE A 417 -16.49 1.57 -6.61
N GLY A 418 -16.64 2.45 -5.61
CA GLY A 418 -17.83 3.26 -5.42
C GLY A 418 -18.16 4.11 -6.63
N LYS A 419 -17.16 4.78 -7.19
CA LYS A 419 -17.29 5.61 -8.38
C LYS A 419 -17.63 4.81 -9.63
N ARG A 420 -17.00 3.62 -9.79
CA ARG A 420 -17.25 2.77 -10.94
C ARG A 420 -18.66 2.15 -10.95
N PHE A 421 -19.14 1.72 -9.79
CA PHE A 421 -20.40 0.96 -9.70
C PHE A 421 -21.55 1.74 -9.05
N GLY A 422 -21.34 3.00 -8.66
CA GLY A 422 -22.38 3.82 -8.02
C GLY A 422 -22.70 3.37 -6.59
N VAL A 423 -21.75 2.75 -5.88
CA VAL A 423 -21.95 2.18 -4.55
C VAL A 423 -21.27 3.04 -3.48
N PRO A 424 -21.97 3.48 -2.42
CA PRO A 424 -21.33 4.29 -1.38
C PRO A 424 -20.30 3.49 -0.60
N VAL A 425 -19.17 4.13 -0.26
CA VAL A 425 -18.15 3.55 0.62
C VAL A 425 -18.63 3.62 2.07
N PRO A 426 -18.72 2.48 2.78
CA PRO A 426 -19.15 2.50 4.18
C PRO A 426 -18.09 3.18 5.07
N ASN A 427 -18.53 3.85 6.12
CA ASN A 427 -17.70 4.44 7.18
C ASN A 427 -16.60 5.42 6.74
N LEU A 428 -16.54 5.81 5.46
CA LEU A 428 -15.57 6.79 4.98
C LEU A 428 -15.84 8.15 5.64
N THR A 429 -14.86 8.67 6.36
CA THR A 429 -15.01 9.97 7.03
C THR A 429 -14.93 11.13 6.02
N PRO A 430 -15.61 12.26 6.28
CA PRO A 430 -15.48 13.45 5.43
C PRO A 430 -14.04 13.96 5.32
N TRP A 431 -13.26 13.89 6.42
CA TRP A 431 -11.85 14.27 6.39
C TRP A 431 -11.07 13.40 5.41
N ARG A 432 -11.16 12.06 5.55
CA ARG A 432 -10.42 11.14 4.70
C ARG A 432 -10.81 11.27 3.23
N ALA A 433 -12.09 11.41 2.93
CA ALA A 433 -12.58 11.68 1.58
C ALA A 433 -12.05 13.02 1.00
N SER A 434 -11.70 13.99 1.86
CA SER A 434 -11.17 15.28 1.40
C SER A 434 -9.66 15.27 1.15
N VAL A 435 -8.92 14.32 1.75
CA VAL A 435 -7.45 14.25 1.63
C VAL A 435 -6.96 13.10 0.76
N THR A 436 -7.84 12.15 0.40
CA THR A 436 -7.49 11.01 -0.46
C THR A 436 -8.26 11.05 -1.77
N GLY A 437 -7.56 10.80 -2.89
CA GLY A 437 -8.15 10.65 -4.21
C GLY A 437 -8.86 9.29 -4.38
N ASP A 438 -9.61 9.15 -5.47
CA ASP A 438 -10.39 7.97 -5.81
C ASP A 438 -9.71 7.03 -6.83
N LEU A 439 -8.39 7.14 -7.00
CA LEU A 439 -7.55 6.40 -7.95
C LEU A 439 -7.87 6.60 -9.44
N THR A 440 -8.90 7.34 -9.82
CA THR A 440 -9.19 7.54 -11.25
C THR A 440 -8.08 8.28 -11.99
N SER A 441 -7.34 9.15 -11.30
CA SER A 441 -6.18 9.85 -11.85
C SER A 441 -4.97 8.94 -12.13
N ALA A 442 -4.98 7.68 -11.68
CA ALA A 442 -3.93 6.71 -11.98
C ALA A 442 -4.15 5.98 -13.32
N PHE A 443 -5.24 6.28 -14.03
CA PHE A 443 -5.57 5.72 -15.34
C PHE A 443 -5.37 6.74 -16.46
N ASN A 444 -5.12 6.27 -17.67
CA ASN A 444 -4.91 7.11 -18.85
C ASN A 444 -5.99 6.81 -19.90
N PHE A 445 -7.19 7.39 -19.72
CA PHE A 445 -8.32 7.20 -20.63
C PHE A 445 -8.25 8.08 -21.88
N ALA A 446 -7.31 9.02 -21.97
CA ALA A 446 -7.13 9.87 -23.15
C ALA A 446 -6.51 9.13 -24.34
N VAL A 447 -5.84 7.99 -24.10
CA VAL A 447 -5.21 7.17 -25.15
C VAL A 447 -5.91 5.82 -25.28
N PRO A 448 -5.84 5.16 -26.46
CA PRO A 448 -6.37 3.81 -26.60
C PRO A 448 -5.75 2.85 -25.58
N PRO A 449 -6.55 1.93 -25.00
CA PRO A 449 -6.01 0.93 -24.10
C PRO A 449 -5.00 0.01 -24.82
N ASP A 450 -3.96 -0.39 -24.10
CA ASP A 450 -2.99 -1.38 -24.60
C ASP A 450 -3.18 -2.73 -23.89
N PRO A 451 -3.95 -3.67 -24.47
CA PRO A 451 -4.17 -4.99 -23.89
C PRO A 451 -3.02 -5.96 -24.15
N SER A 452 -1.94 -5.53 -24.80
CA SER A 452 -0.81 -6.40 -25.09
C SER A 452 -0.22 -7.04 -23.84
N ARG A 453 0.32 -8.25 -24.00
CA ARG A 453 0.91 -8.97 -22.87
C ARG A 453 2.24 -8.32 -22.46
N PRO A 454 2.39 -7.91 -21.19
CA PRO A 454 3.69 -7.46 -20.71
C PRO A 454 4.69 -8.63 -20.69
N ASN A 455 5.96 -8.34 -20.94
CA ASN A 455 7.01 -9.35 -20.78
C ASN A 455 7.32 -9.53 -19.30
N LEU A 456 6.86 -10.63 -18.71
CA LEU A 456 7.02 -10.98 -17.31
C LEU A 456 8.00 -12.16 -17.09
N ASP A 457 8.86 -12.46 -18.06
CA ASP A 457 9.71 -13.67 -17.99
C ASP A 457 10.93 -13.51 -17.07
N HIS A 458 11.18 -12.30 -16.58
CA HIS A 458 12.32 -12.00 -15.70
C HIS A 458 12.32 -12.70 -14.32
N PRO A 459 11.17 -13.03 -13.68
CA PRO A 459 11.10 -13.52 -12.29
C PRO A 459 11.68 -14.90 -12.05
N VAL A 460 11.58 -15.78 -13.04
CA VAL A 460 11.93 -17.22 -12.87
C VAL A 460 13.40 -17.42 -12.49
N ARG A 461 14.26 -16.46 -12.79
CA ARG A 461 15.71 -16.53 -12.47
C ARG A 461 16.03 -16.27 -10.99
N GLN A 462 15.08 -15.83 -10.18
CA GLN A 462 15.32 -15.46 -8.77
C GLN A 462 14.93 -16.54 -7.76
N LEU A 463 14.17 -17.58 -8.16
CA LEU A 463 13.79 -18.70 -7.28
C LEU A 463 14.96 -19.38 -6.53
N PRO A 464 16.20 -19.51 -7.09
CA PRO A 464 17.32 -20.05 -6.34
C PRO A 464 17.69 -19.29 -5.06
N LYS A 465 17.35 -18.01 -4.96
CA LYS A 465 17.63 -17.17 -3.78
C LYS A 465 16.77 -17.57 -2.56
N VAL A 466 15.63 -18.23 -2.78
CA VAL A 466 14.71 -18.65 -1.70
C VAL A 466 15.40 -19.58 -0.70
N ALA A 467 16.29 -20.46 -1.15
CA ALA A 467 16.99 -21.39 -0.26
C ALA A 467 17.93 -20.70 0.76
N THR A 468 18.36 -19.47 0.47
CA THR A 468 19.22 -18.69 1.37
C THR A 468 18.47 -18.09 2.54
N CYS A 469 17.15 -18.09 2.51
CA CYS A 469 16.27 -17.48 3.50
C CYS A 469 15.95 -18.38 4.69
N VAL A 470 16.15 -19.69 4.56
CA VAL A 470 15.72 -20.66 5.58
C VAL A 470 16.22 -20.32 6.99
N PRO A 471 17.50 -19.94 7.21
CA PRO A 471 17.97 -19.56 8.54
C PRO A 471 17.23 -18.33 9.11
N ASN A 472 16.95 -17.34 8.28
CA ASN A 472 16.28 -16.12 8.74
C ASN A 472 14.80 -16.29 9.03
N VAL A 473 14.12 -17.14 8.26
CA VAL A 473 12.73 -17.52 8.55
C VAL A 473 12.65 -18.17 9.93
N VAL A 474 13.55 -19.10 10.24
CA VAL A 474 13.59 -19.77 11.55
C VAL A 474 13.94 -18.78 12.67
N LEU A 475 14.95 -17.92 12.46
CA LEU A 475 15.36 -16.91 13.46
C LEU A 475 14.31 -15.80 13.60
N GLY A 476 13.62 -15.43 12.54
CA GLY A 476 12.52 -14.47 12.58
C GLY A 476 11.37 -14.93 13.46
N PHE A 477 11.02 -16.22 13.42
CA PHE A 477 10.04 -16.81 14.34
C PHE A 477 10.50 -16.80 15.81
N LEU A 478 11.83 -16.79 16.05
CA LEU A 478 12.41 -16.71 17.39
C LEU A 478 12.64 -15.25 17.85
N ASN A 479 12.31 -14.26 17.04
CA ASN A 479 12.61 -12.84 17.28
C ASN A 479 14.12 -12.52 17.44
N GLU A 480 14.99 -13.38 16.96
CA GLU A 480 16.45 -13.30 17.12
C GLU A 480 17.14 -13.03 15.77
N GLY A 481 16.63 -12.11 14.97
CA GLY A 481 17.20 -11.85 13.66
C GLY A 481 18.72 -11.65 13.66
N LEU A 482 19.36 -11.95 12.52
CA LEU A 482 20.79 -11.69 12.36
C LEU A 482 21.08 -10.20 12.40
N PRO A 483 22.15 -9.75 13.07
CA PRO A 483 22.48 -8.33 13.19
C PRO A 483 22.83 -7.75 11.82
N TYR A 484 22.22 -6.61 11.48
CA TYR A 484 22.56 -5.85 10.28
C TYR A 484 23.79 -4.98 10.53
N ARG A 485 24.69 -4.96 9.54
CA ARG A 485 25.80 -4.02 9.52
C ARG A 485 25.50 -2.88 8.57
N VAL A 486 25.38 -1.69 9.13
CA VAL A 486 25.28 -0.46 8.36
C VAL A 486 26.65 -0.16 7.74
N PRO A 487 26.75 0.16 6.44
CA PRO A 487 28.01 0.56 5.82
C PRO A 487 28.63 1.78 6.50
N TYR A 488 29.96 1.83 6.55
CA TYR A 488 30.71 3.00 7.03
C TYR A 488 32.00 3.16 6.20
N PRO A 489 32.33 4.37 5.68
CA PRO A 489 31.50 5.59 5.73
C PRO A 489 30.23 5.46 4.92
N GLN A 490 29.21 6.26 5.27
CA GLN A 490 27.95 6.33 4.55
C GLN A 490 27.92 7.49 3.56
N ALA A 491 27.21 7.32 2.47
CA ALA A 491 26.83 8.38 1.56
C ALA A 491 25.32 8.30 1.30
N MET A 492 24.69 9.44 1.06
CA MET A 492 23.29 9.48 0.65
C MET A 492 23.11 8.74 -0.67
N PRO A 493 22.15 7.79 -0.77
CA PRO A 493 21.87 7.14 -2.05
C PRO A 493 21.31 8.15 -3.07
N ALA A 494 21.58 7.91 -4.34
CA ALA A 494 21.00 8.66 -5.45
C ALA A 494 19.91 7.84 -6.14
N GLN A 495 18.93 8.52 -6.70
CA GLN A 495 18.00 7.88 -7.64
C GLN A 495 18.73 7.52 -8.94
N GLU A 496 18.28 6.45 -9.58
CA GLU A 496 18.80 6.08 -10.89
C GLU A 496 18.48 7.16 -11.93
N SER A 497 19.34 7.29 -12.93
CA SER A 497 19.05 8.13 -14.09
C SER A 497 17.99 7.44 -14.96
N GLY A 498 16.98 8.17 -15.40
CA GLY A 498 15.91 7.66 -16.25
C GLY A 498 15.12 8.78 -16.89
N PRO A 499 14.26 8.48 -17.87
CA PRO A 499 13.36 9.47 -18.43
C PRO A 499 12.35 9.94 -17.38
N ALA A 500 11.82 11.14 -17.58
CA ALA A 500 10.66 11.59 -16.81
C ALA A 500 9.48 10.62 -17.05
N ARG A 501 8.74 10.32 -16.00
CA ARG A 501 7.51 9.52 -16.09
C ARG A 501 6.35 10.41 -16.52
N GLY A 502 5.53 9.92 -17.45
CA GLY A 502 4.30 10.61 -17.83
C GLY A 502 3.30 10.61 -16.68
N ILE A 503 2.46 11.64 -16.64
CA ILE A 503 1.32 11.70 -15.70
C ILE A 503 0.10 11.12 -16.42
N PRO A 504 -0.66 10.20 -15.83
CA PRO A 504 -1.90 9.70 -16.42
C PRO A 504 -2.92 10.83 -16.60
N SER A 505 -3.77 10.72 -17.62
CA SER A 505 -4.78 11.77 -17.90
C SER A 505 -5.91 11.82 -16.86
N GLY A 506 -6.11 10.75 -16.12
CA GLY A 506 -7.30 10.56 -15.30
C GLY A 506 -8.55 10.29 -16.16
N LEU A 507 -9.69 10.62 -15.58
CA LEU A 507 -10.96 10.64 -16.34
C LEU A 507 -10.91 11.77 -17.37
N CYS A 508 -11.41 11.50 -18.52
CA CYS A 508 -11.58 12.53 -19.54
C CYS A 508 -12.78 13.42 -19.27
#